data_c1f378f8a1d4a405846386d968d69b40
#
_entry.id   c1f378f8a1d4a405846386d968d69b40
#
_cell.length_a   1.000
_cell.length_b   1.000
_cell.length_c   1.000
_cell.angle_alpha   90.00
_cell.angle_beta   90.00
_cell.angle_gamma   90.00
#
_symmetry.space_group_name_H-M   'P 1'
#
loop_
_entity.id
_entity.type
_entity.pdbx_description
1 polymer ?
#
loop_
_entity_poly.entity_id
_entity_poly.type
_entity_poly.pdbx_seq_one_letter_code
_entity_poly.pdbx_strand_id
1 'polypeptide(L)'
;PNEDCGEIEKFTRDFNYPAESCIKSLADLERLQIKTYFFSNVCAAYTRECYEAVGGFESLAIFNEDMVFAANAMKKGYKIAYAAEAKVFHSHNYNALQQLHRNFDLGVSQAEHPEIFEAVSSTGEGKKLVRLNCAYLKKKKKLYLIPKLFVHSGCKFIGYKLGKMHRKLPESLIMKLTMNKAYWAQRNFKNATKGINPHSGYGISSDERK
;
A
#
# COMPACT_ATOMS: atom_id res chain seq x y z
N PRO A 1 6.33 -10.15 -15.37
CA PRO A 1 4.94 -9.93 -15.74
C PRO A 1 4.38 -11.05 -16.60
N ASN A 2 3.04 -11.17 -16.70
CA ASN A 2 2.37 -12.09 -17.61
C ASN A 2 2.67 -11.73 -19.08
N GLU A 3 2.46 -12.65 -20.02
CA GLU A 3 2.72 -12.45 -21.44
C GLU A 3 1.89 -11.32 -22.06
N ASP A 4 0.62 -11.19 -21.63
CA ASP A 4 -0.32 -10.15 -22.05
C ASP A 4 -0.09 -8.78 -21.41
N CYS A 5 0.94 -8.65 -20.58
CA CYS A 5 1.26 -7.43 -19.87
C CYS A 5 1.70 -6.31 -20.83
N GLY A 6 1.07 -5.15 -20.73
CA GLY A 6 1.43 -3.98 -21.53
C GLY A 6 2.82 -3.43 -21.23
N GLU A 7 3.45 -2.75 -22.20
CA GLU A 7 4.84 -2.26 -22.09
C GLU A 7 5.08 -1.31 -20.91
N ILE A 8 4.11 -0.45 -20.59
CA ILE A 8 4.20 0.46 -19.42
C ILE A 8 4.28 -0.34 -18.12
N GLU A 9 3.49 -1.40 -18.01
CA GLU A 9 3.47 -2.25 -16.81
C GLU A 9 4.72 -3.14 -16.75
N LYS A 10 5.20 -3.69 -17.89
CA LYS A 10 6.46 -4.41 -17.95
C LYS A 10 7.60 -3.59 -17.36
N PHE A 11 7.75 -2.36 -17.85
CA PHE A 11 8.77 -1.46 -17.30
C PHE A 11 8.57 -1.16 -15.82
N THR A 12 7.32 -0.97 -15.40
CA THR A 12 7.01 -0.71 -13.98
C THR A 12 7.43 -1.88 -13.08
N ARG A 13 7.25 -3.12 -13.55
CA ARG A 13 7.71 -4.32 -12.85
C ARG A 13 9.23 -4.37 -12.76
N ASP A 14 9.94 -4.21 -13.87
CA ASP A 14 11.40 -4.21 -13.89
C ASP A 14 11.99 -3.10 -12.99
N PHE A 15 11.35 -1.93 -12.96
CA PHE A 15 11.75 -0.83 -12.06
C PHE A 15 11.57 -1.16 -10.58
N ASN A 16 10.51 -1.88 -10.21
CA ASN A 16 10.22 -2.23 -8.82
C ASN A 16 10.91 -3.51 -8.35
N TYR A 17 11.22 -4.42 -9.27
CA TYR A 17 11.84 -5.71 -9.00
C TYR A 17 13.14 -5.85 -9.80
N PRO A 18 14.25 -5.25 -9.31
CA PRO A 18 15.54 -5.30 -10.01
C PRO A 18 16.07 -6.72 -10.11
N ALA A 19 17.02 -6.93 -11.05
CA ALA A 19 17.61 -8.23 -11.30
C ALA A 19 18.63 -8.68 -10.22
N GLU A 20 19.00 -7.79 -9.30
CA GLU A 20 20.00 -8.06 -8.28
C GLU A 20 19.35 -8.22 -6.92
N SER A 21 19.68 -9.31 -6.22
CA SER A 21 19.27 -9.58 -4.86
C SER A 21 19.92 -8.59 -3.88
N CYS A 22 19.22 -8.23 -2.81
CA CYS A 22 19.78 -7.34 -1.79
C CYS A 22 19.15 -7.58 -0.41
N ILE A 23 19.86 -7.15 0.62
CA ILE A 23 19.35 -7.10 1.99
C ILE A 23 19.13 -5.63 2.34
N LYS A 24 17.97 -5.32 2.91
CA LYS A 24 17.57 -3.97 3.34
C LYS A 24 17.34 -3.93 4.85
N SER A 25 17.69 -2.79 5.44
CA SER A 25 17.52 -2.50 6.87
C SER A 25 17.14 -1.03 7.06
N LEU A 26 16.89 -0.60 8.30
CA LEU A 26 16.65 0.82 8.61
C LEU A 26 17.83 1.72 8.24
N ALA A 27 19.07 1.21 8.23
CA ALA A 27 20.24 1.98 7.81
C ALA A 27 20.17 2.44 6.33
N ASP A 28 19.31 1.81 5.52
CA ASP A 28 19.10 2.18 4.12
C ASP A 28 18.05 3.27 3.93
N LEU A 29 17.40 3.77 5.00
CA LEU A 29 16.25 4.64 4.91
C LEU A 29 16.55 5.97 4.19
N GLU A 30 17.68 6.58 4.50
CA GLU A 30 18.12 7.81 3.85
C GLU A 30 18.34 7.61 2.34
N ARG A 31 18.98 6.51 1.96
CA ARG A 31 19.34 6.18 0.57
C ARG A 31 18.16 5.68 -0.27
N LEU A 32 17.35 4.78 0.31
CA LEU A 32 16.27 4.07 -0.42
C LEU A 32 14.89 4.69 -0.22
N GLN A 33 14.72 5.59 0.76
CA GLN A 33 13.44 6.21 1.06
C GLN A 33 12.32 5.18 1.20
N ILE A 34 11.17 5.38 0.56
CA ILE A 34 10.03 4.44 0.60
C ILE A 34 10.39 3.01 0.16
N LYS A 35 11.41 2.84 -0.69
CA LYS A 35 11.86 1.52 -1.14
C LYS A 35 12.53 0.69 -0.03
N THR A 36 12.95 1.31 1.06
CA THR A 36 13.44 0.58 2.24
C THR A 36 12.40 -0.42 2.72
N TYR A 37 11.16 0.04 2.85
CA TYR A 37 10.04 -0.78 3.32
C TYR A 37 9.35 -1.59 2.22
N PHE A 38 9.75 -1.39 0.96
CA PHE A 38 9.10 -2.10 -0.15
C PHE A 38 9.24 -3.61 0.01
N PHE A 39 8.12 -4.25 0.21
CA PHE A 39 7.92 -5.68 0.37
C PHE A 39 6.65 -6.08 -0.38
N SER A 40 6.47 -7.35 -0.72
CA SER A 40 5.30 -7.74 -1.50
C SER A 40 4.83 -9.15 -1.14
N ASN A 41 3.60 -9.24 -0.65
CA ASN A 41 2.93 -10.50 -0.33
C ASN A 41 2.65 -11.38 -1.55
N VAL A 42 2.89 -10.88 -2.76
CA VAL A 42 2.76 -11.68 -3.99
C VAL A 42 3.69 -12.90 -3.99
N CYS A 43 4.92 -12.72 -3.43
CA CYS A 43 5.86 -13.82 -3.21
C CYS A 43 6.73 -13.44 -2.00
N ALA A 44 6.33 -13.89 -0.82
CA ALA A 44 6.99 -13.53 0.43
C ALA A 44 7.06 -14.73 1.37
N ALA A 45 8.12 -14.78 2.17
CA ALA A 45 8.30 -15.70 3.27
C ALA A 45 8.63 -14.91 4.54
N TYR A 46 8.10 -15.36 5.65
CA TYR A 46 8.29 -14.76 6.98
C TYR A 46 8.84 -15.82 7.92
N THR A 47 9.88 -15.50 8.69
CA THR A 47 10.24 -16.38 9.80
C THR A 47 9.18 -16.27 10.89
N ARG A 48 8.84 -17.39 11.51
CA ARG A 48 7.87 -17.43 12.62
C ARG A 48 8.26 -16.44 13.71
N GLU A 49 9.53 -16.45 14.08
CA GLU A 49 10.09 -15.55 15.11
C GLU A 49 9.80 -14.07 14.78
N CYS A 50 10.10 -13.63 13.56
CA CYS A 50 9.83 -12.24 13.15
C CYS A 50 8.33 -11.95 13.15
N TYR A 51 7.51 -12.86 12.62
CA TYR A 51 6.06 -12.69 12.56
C TYR A 51 5.44 -12.52 13.95
N GLU A 52 5.83 -13.38 14.89
CA GLU A 52 5.36 -13.33 16.28
C GLU A 52 5.90 -12.09 17.02
N ALA A 53 7.18 -11.75 16.81
CA ALA A 53 7.78 -10.56 17.42
C ALA A 53 7.11 -9.27 16.96
N VAL A 54 6.68 -9.18 15.71
CA VAL A 54 5.94 -8.00 15.16
C VAL A 54 4.49 -7.99 15.64
N GLY A 55 3.90 -9.14 15.96
CA GLY A 55 2.50 -9.31 16.31
C GLY A 55 1.60 -9.59 15.10
N GLY A 56 2.19 -10.08 14.00
CA GLY A 56 1.50 -10.42 12.76
C GLY A 56 1.13 -9.23 11.91
N PHE A 57 0.21 -9.45 10.97
CA PHE A 57 -0.37 -8.38 10.15
C PHE A 57 -1.45 -7.63 10.90
N GLU A 58 -1.65 -6.38 10.51
CA GLU A 58 -2.79 -5.61 11.01
C GLU A 58 -4.12 -6.28 10.66
N SER A 59 -5.01 -6.36 11.64
CA SER A 59 -6.34 -6.99 11.49
C SER A 59 -7.26 -6.22 10.53
N LEU A 60 -6.96 -4.96 10.25
CA LEU A 60 -7.75 -4.09 9.38
C LEU A 60 -6.80 -3.16 8.62
N ALA A 61 -6.34 -3.58 7.46
CA ALA A 61 -5.54 -2.78 6.54
C ALA A 61 -6.31 -2.55 5.24
N ILE A 62 -6.27 -1.31 4.71
CA ILE A 62 -6.87 -1.01 3.41
C ILE A 62 -5.90 -1.35 2.28
N PHE A 63 -4.60 -1.19 2.53
CA PHE A 63 -3.51 -1.38 1.59
C PHE A 63 -2.17 -1.43 2.33
N ASN A 64 -1.07 -1.91 1.69
CA ASN A 64 0.29 -1.90 2.23
C ASN A 64 0.50 -2.68 3.53
N GLU A 65 -0.31 -3.65 3.86
CA GLU A 65 -0.13 -4.49 5.05
C GLU A 65 1.27 -5.12 5.10
N ASP A 66 1.82 -5.44 3.93
CA ASP A 66 3.17 -5.97 3.75
C ASP A 66 4.25 -4.92 4.09
N MET A 67 4.11 -3.70 3.62
CA MET A 67 5.07 -2.62 3.91
C MET A 67 5.00 -2.14 5.37
N VAL A 68 3.81 -2.13 5.97
CA VAL A 68 3.61 -1.81 7.39
C VAL A 68 4.27 -2.88 8.25
N PHE A 69 4.05 -4.16 7.95
CA PHE A 69 4.73 -5.26 8.60
C PHE A 69 6.25 -5.13 8.46
N ALA A 70 6.75 -4.88 7.25
CA ALA A 70 8.17 -4.73 6.96
C ALA A 70 8.81 -3.57 7.76
N ALA A 71 8.14 -2.43 7.85
CA ALA A 71 8.61 -1.29 8.65
C ALA A 71 8.67 -1.63 10.14
N ASN A 72 7.65 -2.30 10.67
CA ASN A 72 7.61 -2.72 12.07
C ASN A 72 8.67 -3.78 12.39
N ALA A 73 8.91 -4.73 11.47
CA ALA A 73 9.99 -5.70 11.59
C ALA A 73 11.38 -5.01 11.63
N MET A 74 11.62 -4.06 10.73
CA MET A 74 12.87 -3.30 10.72
C MET A 74 13.09 -2.47 11.99
N LYS A 75 12.03 -1.86 12.55
CA LYS A 75 12.09 -1.16 13.84
C LYS A 75 12.51 -2.08 15.00
N LYS A 76 12.27 -3.38 14.86
CA LYS A 76 12.70 -4.42 15.83
C LYS A 76 14.07 -5.04 15.50
N GLY A 77 14.79 -4.48 14.51
CA GLY A 77 16.13 -4.94 14.11
C GLY A 77 16.17 -6.03 13.04
N TYR A 78 15.02 -6.51 12.56
CA TYR A 78 14.97 -7.46 11.46
C TYR A 78 15.34 -6.79 10.13
N LYS A 79 15.70 -7.60 9.15
CA LYS A 79 16.09 -7.18 7.80
C LYS A 79 15.16 -7.81 6.77
N ILE A 80 15.04 -7.17 5.60
CA ILE A 80 14.33 -7.72 4.45
C ILE A 80 15.36 -8.22 3.44
N ALA A 81 15.30 -9.50 3.09
CA ALA A 81 16.03 -10.06 1.97
C ALA A 81 15.13 -10.02 0.71
N TYR A 82 15.60 -9.34 -0.33
CA TYR A 82 15.02 -9.42 -1.66
C TYR A 82 15.81 -10.45 -2.47
N ALA A 83 15.15 -11.53 -2.88
CA ALA A 83 15.71 -12.61 -3.68
C ALA A 83 15.24 -12.45 -5.14
N ALA A 84 16.10 -11.94 -6.02
CA ALA A 84 15.75 -11.68 -7.42
C ALA A 84 15.50 -12.95 -8.24
N GLU A 85 16.02 -14.08 -7.79
CA GLU A 85 15.83 -15.41 -8.37
C GLU A 85 14.47 -16.03 -8.03
N ALA A 86 13.82 -15.60 -6.94
CA ALA A 86 12.48 -16.04 -6.57
C ALA A 86 11.43 -15.31 -7.42
N LYS A 87 11.05 -15.91 -8.55
CA LYS A 87 10.20 -15.28 -9.55
C LYS A 87 8.82 -15.90 -9.59
N VAL A 88 7.80 -15.05 -9.69
CA VAL A 88 6.40 -15.44 -9.92
C VAL A 88 5.81 -14.60 -11.05
N PHE A 89 4.86 -15.16 -11.78
CA PHE A 89 4.08 -14.43 -12.77
C PHE A 89 3.00 -13.61 -12.07
N HIS A 90 3.11 -12.29 -12.15
CA HIS A 90 2.12 -11.39 -11.57
C HIS A 90 2.12 -10.06 -12.31
N SER A 91 0.95 -9.63 -12.76
CA SER A 91 0.73 -8.32 -13.35
C SER A 91 -0.74 -7.93 -13.27
N HIS A 92 -0.99 -6.64 -13.39
CA HIS A 92 -2.34 -6.08 -13.44
C HIS A 92 -2.44 -5.10 -14.60
N ASN A 93 -3.35 -5.34 -15.53
CA ASN A 93 -3.64 -4.43 -16.64
C ASN A 93 -4.71 -3.42 -16.23
N TYR A 94 -4.46 -2.64 -15.17
CA TYR A 94 -5.40 -1.63 -14.72
C TYR A 94 -5.59 -0.51 -15.74
N ASN A 95 -6.83 -0.10 -15.97
CA ASN A 95 -7.13 1.13 -16.70
C ASN A 95 -6.88 2.38 -15.82
N ALA A 96 -7.02 3.58 -16.42
CA ALA A 96 -6.71 4.84 -15.72
C ALA A 96 -7.57 5.05 -14.46
N LEU A 97 -8.85 4.70 -14.51
CA LEU A 97 -9.77 4.84 -13.37
C LEU A 97 -9.44 3.86 -12.26
N GLN A 98 -9.15 2.61 -12.60
CA GLN A 98 -8.69 1.63 -11.63
C GLN A 98 -7.37 2.05 -10.97
N GLN A 99 -6.45 2.68 -11.72
CA GLN A 99 -5.24 3.27 -11.15
C GLN A 99 -5.55 4.39 -10.16
N LEU A 100 -6.55 5.22 -10.42
CA LEU A 100 -6.98 6.25 -9.48
C LEU A 100 -7.50 5.64 -8.18
N HIS A 101 -8.44 4.68 -8.27
CA HIS A 101 -9.03 4.03 -7.10
C HIS A 101 -7.99 3.28 -6.26
N ARG A 102 -7.11 2.49 -6.91
CA ARG A 102 -6.03 1.77 -6.22
C ARG A 102 -5.09 2.74 -5.48
N ASN A 103 -4.74 3.84 -6.13
CA ASN A 103 -3.85 4.82 -5.50
C ASN A 103 -4.56 5.69 -4.45
N PHE A 104 -5.89 5.80 -4.51
CA PHE A 104 -6.66 6.36 -3.40
C PHE A 104 -6.49 5.49 -2.14
N ASP A 105 -6.69 4.19 -2.23
CA ASP A 105 -6.51 3.27 -1.10
C ASP A 105 -5.06 3.25 -0.59
N LEU A 106 -4.07 3.33 -1.50
CA LEU A 106 -2.66 3.53 -1.15
C LEU A 106 -2.43 4.81 -0.34
N GLY A 107 -3.03 5.92 -0.78
CA GLY A 107 -2.94 7.21 -0.09
C GLY A 107 -3.58 7.17 1.29
N VAL A 108 -4.74 6.52 1.43
CA VAL A 108 -5.41 6.28 2.73
C VAL A 108 -4.49 5.49 3.66
N SER A 109 -3.97 4.35 3.22
CA SER A 109 -3.06 3.52 4.01
C SER A 109 -1.86 4.32 4.53
N GLN A 110 -1.20 5.11 3.68
CA GLN A 110 -0.07 5.93 4.10
C GLN A 110 -0.47 7.11 5.02
N ALA A 111 -1.70 7.58 4.97
CA ALA A 111 -2.21 8.60 5.90
C ALA A 111 -2.58 8.02 7.26
N GLU A 112 -2.92 6.75 7.32
CA GLU A 112 -3.22 6.03 8.57
C GLU A 112 -1.94 5.62 9.33
N HIS A 113 -0.77 5.57 8.64
CA HIS A 113 0.54 5.22 9.21
C HIS A 113 1.57 6.35 9.05
N PRO A 114 1.32 7.54 9.61
CA PRO A 114 2.26 8.66 9.49
C PRO A 114 3.64 8.34 10.08
N GLU A 115 3.71 7.55 11.15
CA GLU A 115 4.94 7.12 11.83
C GLU A 115 5.88 6.27 10.96
N ILE A 116 5.39 5.80 9.81
CA ILE A 116 6.17 5.05 8.81
C ILE A 116 6.41 5.89 7.56
N PHE A 117 5.37 6.58 7.07
CA PHE A 117 5.37 7.14 5.72
C PHE A 117 5.59 8.65 5.65
N GLU A 118 5.60 9.41 6.77
CA GLU A 118 5.91 10.84 6.76
C GLU A 118 7.39 11.12 6.50
N ALA A 119 8.27 10.29 7.06
CA ALA A 119 9.70 10.44 6.93
C ALA A 119 10.26 10.05 5.55
N VAL A 120 9.44 9.47 4.67
CA VAL A 120 9.89 8.94 3.38
C VAL A 120 9.11 9.50 2.20
N SER A 121 9.81 9.78 1.09
CA SER A 121 9.18 10.36 -0.11
C SER A 121 8.70 9.27 -1.07
N SER A 122 7.39 9.17 -1.27
CA SER A 122 6.79 8.36 -2.34
C SER A 122 6.75 9.12 -3.67
N THR A 123 6.63 10.45 -3.64
CA THR A 123 6.47 11.29 -4.84
C THR A 123 7.74 11.33 -5.69
N GLY A 124 8.92 11.31 -5.07
CA GLY A 124 10.20 11.26 -5.77
C GLY A 124 10.34 10.02 -6.64
N GLU A 125 10.01 8.85 -6.11
CA GLU A 125 10.06 7.58 -6.83
C GLU A 125 9.03 7.55 -7.98
N GLY A 126 7.83 8.11 -7.79
CA GLY A 126 6.83 8.23 -8.86
C GLY A 126 7.33 9.07 -10.05
N LYS A 127 7.93 10.23 -9.79
CA LYS A 127 8.53 11.09 -10.85
C LYS A 127 9.67 10.37 -11.57
N LYS A 128 10.54 9.67 -10.84
CA LYS A 128 11.63 8.88 -11.40
C LYS A 128 11.12 7.77 -12.30
N LEU A 129 10.09 7.03 -11.86
CA LEU A 129 9.44 5.98 -12.66
C LEU A 129 8.90 6.54 -13.98
N VAL A 130 8.16 7.65 -13.97
CA VAL A 130 7.60 8.25 -15.20
C VAL A 130 8.71 8.65 -16.17
N ARG A 131 9.76 9.35 -15.67
CA ARG A 131 10.89 9.77 -16.49
C ARG A 131 11.58 8.59 -17.16
N LEU A 132 11.87 7.54 -16.40
CA LEU A 132 12.56 6.36 -16.91
C LEU A 132 11.66 5.53 -17.86
N ASN A 133 10.35 5.47 -17.60
CA ASN A 133 9.40 4.80 -18.49
C ASN A 133 9.29 5.55 -19.84
N CYS A 134 9.28 6.89 -19.84
CA CYS A 134 9.36 7.67 -21.09
C CYS A 134 10.63 7.32 -21.90
N ALA A 135 11.79 7.26 -21.25
CA ALA A 135 13.04 6.89 -21.91
C ALA A 135 13.00 5.45 -22.47
N TYR A 136 12.44 4.52 -21.71
CA TYR A 136 12.23 3.14 -22.17
C TYR A 136 11.33 3.07 -23.39
N LEU A 137 10.16 3.73 -23.37
CA LEU A 137 9.23 3.76 -24.51
C LEU A 137 9.84 4.39 -25.74
N LYS A 138 10.66 5.44 -25.58
CA LYS A 138 11.43 6.04 -26.67
C LYS A 138 12.42 5.04 -27.27
N LYS A 139 13.20 4.34 -26.44
CA LYS A 139 14.15 3.29 -26.89
C LYS A 139 13.44 2.15 -27.63
N LYS A 140 12.25 1.78 -27.19
CA LYS A 140 11.42 0.73 -27.83
C LYS A 140 10.63 1.21 -29.04
N LYS A 141 10.76 2.50 -29.44
CA LYS A 141 10.00 3.11 -30.56
C LYS A 141 8.48 3.07 -30.37
N LYS A 142 8.00 3.08 -29.09
CA LYS A 142 6.59 3.02 -28.71
C LYS A 142 6.08 4.36 -28.16
N LEU A 143 6.42 5.47 -28.84
CA LEU A 143 6.08 6.84 -28.43
C LEU A 143 4.57 7.07 -28.30
N TYR A 144 3.75 6.35 -29.07
CA TYR A 144 2.28 6.42 -29.00
C TYR A 144 1.71 6.02 -27.64
N LEU A 145 2.50 5.34 -26.77
CA LEU A 145 2.10 5.00 -25.41
C LEU A 145 2.37 6.12 -24.39
N ILE A 146 3.13 7.15 -24.75
CA ILE A 146 3.47 8.25 -23.82
C ILE A 146 2.23 8.98 -23.33
N PRO A 147 1.22 9.36 -24.15
CA PRO A 147 0.00 9.97 -23.63
C PRO A 147 -0.72 9.08 -22.61
N LYS A 148 -0.83 7.77 -22.88
CA LYS A 148 -1.39 6.79 -21.94
C LYS A 148 -0.61 6.74 -20.62
N LEU A 149 0.73 6.77 -20.67
CA LEU A 149 1.59 6.82 -19.48
C LEU A 149 1.26 8.05 -18.62
N PHE A 150 1.13 9.24 -19.24
CA PHE A 150 0.81 10.47 -18.50
C PHE A 150 -0.58 10.44 -17.89
N VAL A 151 -1.60 9.97 -18.62
CA VAL A 151 -2.97 9.82 -18.11
C VAL A 151 -2.98 8.87 -16.90
N HIS A 152 -2.36 7.70 -17.02
CA HIS A 152 -2.28 6.75 -15.91
C HIS A 152 -1.53 7.33 -14.70
N SER A 153 -0.42 8.03 -14.94
CA SER A 153 0.38 8.64 -13.87
C SER A 153 -0.35 9.79 -13.20
N GLY A 154 -1.11 10.59 -13.96
CA GLY A 154 -2.00 11.63 -13.44
C GLY A 154 -3.10 11.05 -12.55
N CYS A 155 -3.77 9.99 -13.01
CA CYS A 155 -4.79 9.29 -12.21
C CYS A 155 -4.19 8.70 -10.92
N LYS A 156 -3.01 8.08 -10.97
CA LYS A 156 -2.29 7.60 -9.78
C LYS A 156 -2.03 8.75 -8.81
N PHE A 157 -1.50 9.87 -9.29
CA PHE A 157 -1.17 11.02 -8.45
C PHE A 157 -2.42 11.64 -7.82
N ILE A 158 -3.49 11.85 -8.59
CA ILE A 158 -4.77 12.39 -8.09
C ILE A 158 -5.36 11.46 -7.04
N GLY A 159 -5.46 10.15 -7.33
CA GLY A 159 -5.95 9.15 -6.38
C GLY A 159 -5.17 9.19 -5.09
N TYR A 160 -3.83 9.14 -5.16
CA TYR A 160 -2.95 9.20 -4.01
C TYR A 160 -3.16 10.47 -3.15
N LYS A 161 -3.24 11.64 -3.78
CA LYS A 161 -3.48 12.89 -3.06
C LYS A 161 -4.83 12.92 -2.38
N LEU A 162 -5.90 12.49 -3.06
CA LEU A 162 -7.23 12.36 -2.48
C LEU A 162 -7.23 11.37 -1.30
N GLY A 163 -6.55 10.24 -1.43
CA GLY A 163 -6.41 9.26 -0.35
C GLY A 163 -5.70 9.83 0.87
N LYS A 164 -4.59 10.58 0.68
CA LYS A 164 -3.90 11.29 1.78
C LYS A 164 -4.80 12.30 2.49
N MET A 165 -5.82 12.81 1.80
CA MET A 165 -6.76 13.79 2.35
C MET A 165 -8.12 13.17 2.74
N HIS A 166 -8.24 11.84 2.76
CA HIS A 166 -9.52 11.14 2.95
C HIS A 166 -10.33 11.63 4.15
N ARG A 167 -9.67 12.03 5.25
CA ARG A 167 -10.35 12.56 6.46
C ARG A 167 -11.12 13.87 6.22
N LYS A 168 -10.83 14.57 5.12
CA LYS A 168 -11.50 15.82 4.71
C LYS A 168 -12.59 15.59 3.65
N LEU A 169 -12.77 14.35 3.18
CA LEU A 169 -13.72 14.01 2.13
C LEU A 169 -15.02 13.47 2.73
N PRO A 170 -16.18 13.77 2.14
CA PRO A 170 -17.44 13.17 2.53
C PRO A 170 -17.43 11.65 2.26
N GLU A 171 -18.09 10.88 3.12
CA GLU A 171 -18.13 9.42 3.03
C GLU A 171 -18.63 8.92 1.68
N SER A 172 -19.64 9.58 1.11
CA SER A 172 -20.18 9.26 -0.21
C SER A 172 -19.13 9.32 -1.33
N LEU A 173 -18.17 10.26 -1.23
CA LEU A 173 -17.08 10.38 -2.18
C LEU A 173 -16.00 9.32 -1.92
N ILE A 174 -15.68 9.05 -0.65
CA ILE A 174 -14.76 7.97 -0.27
C ILE A 174 -15.25 6.64 -0.85
N MET A 175 -16.53 6.32 -0.69
CA MET A 175 -17.13 5.08 -1.18
C MET A 175 -17.14 4.95 -2.72
N LYS A 176 -17.04 6.07 -3.44
CA LYS A 176 -16.86 6.09 -4.90
C LYS A 176 -15.40 5.94 -5.31
N LEU A 177 -14.46 6.39 -4.47
CA LEU A 177 -13.03 6.41 -4.77
C LEU A 177 -12.30 5.13 -4.34
N THR A 178 -12.78 4.43 -3.32
CA THR A 178 -12.12 3.21 -2.82
C THR A 178 -12.40 1.98 -3.69
N MET A 179 -11.41 1.09 -3.78
CA MET A 179 -11.60 -0.28 -4.26
C MET A 179 -12.00 -1.23 -3.12
N ASN A 180 -11.69 -0.88 -1.87
CA ASN A 180 -11.90 -1.72 -0.70
C ASN A 180 -13.06 -1.23 0.18
N LYS A 181 -14.29 -1.40 -0.31
CA LYS A 181 -15.50 -1.02 0.43
C LYS A 181 -15.66 -1.78 1.75
N ALA A 182 -15.21 -3.03 1.80
CA ALA A 182 -15.28 -3.85 3.01
C ALA A 182 -14.45 -3.27 4.17
N TYR A 183 -13.28 -2.68 3.88
CA TYR A 183 -12.49 -1.97 4.86
C TYR A 183 -13.30 -0.86 5.55
N TRP A 184 -13.97 -0.02 4.77
CA TRP A 184 -14.74 1.10 5.29
C TRP A 184 -15.94 0.65 6.13
N ALA A 185 -16.65 -0.40 5.69
CA ALA A 185 -17.75 -0.98 6.46
C ALA A 185 -17.27 -1.52 7.81
N GLN A 186 -16.15 -2.26 7.86
CA GLN A 186 -15.57 -2.77 9.11
C GLN A 186 -15.04 -1.65 10.00
N ARG A 187 -14.43 -0.63 9.43
CA ARG A 187 -13.95 0.55 10.17
C ARG A 187 -15.09 1.29 10.84
N ASN A 188 -16.19 1.53 10.13
CA ASN A 188 -17.37 2.19 10.66
C ASN A 188 -18.00 1.36 11.78
N PHE A 189 -18.10 0.05 11.63
CA PHE A 189 -18.57 -0.85 12.67
C PHE A 189 -17.67 -0.80 13.92
N LYS A 190 -16.35 -0.89 13.78
CA LYS A 190 -15.40 -0.78 14.92
C LYS A 190 -15.50 0.57 15.63
N ASN A 191 -15.74 1.67 14.91
CA ASN A 191 -15.90 2.99 15.52
C ASN A 191 -17.25 3.11 16.26
N ALA A 192 -18.32 2.57 15.70
CA ALA A 192 -19.64 2.55 16.35
C ALA A 192 -19.63 1.72 17.65
N THR A 193 -18.93 0.59 17.68
CA THR A 193 -18.83 -0.29 18.85
C THR A 193 -17.89 0.24 19.93
N LYS A 194 -16.88 1.04 19.61
CA LYS A 194 -16.02 1.70 20.61
C LYS A 194 -16.78 2.72 21.47
N GLY A 195 -17.90 3.25 21.02
CA GLY A 195 -18.77 4.15 21.77
C GLY A 195 -19.77 3.44 22.70
N ILE A 196 -19.91 2.12 22.60
CA ILE A 196 -20.81 1.32 23.42
C ILE A 196 -19.99 0.81 24.62
N ASN A 197 -20.17 1.44 25.79
CA ASN A 197 -19.59 0.98 27.05
C ASN A 197 -20.23 -0.37 27.44
N PRO A 198 -19.48 -1.50 27.51
CA PRO A 198 -20.07 -2.81 27.81
C PRO A 198 -20.62 -2.94 29.24
N HIS A 199 -20.52 -1.88 30.06
CA HIS A 199 -21.00 -1.86 31.47
C HIS A 199 -22.25 -1.03 31.71
N SER A 200 -22.95 -0.55 30.68
CA SER A 200 -24.24 0.15 30.86
C SER A 200 -25.40 -0.77 30.51
N GLY A 201 -25.60 -1.82 31.30
CA GLY A 201 -26.79 -2.64 31.14
C GLY A 201 -26.76 -3.88 32.00
N TYR A 202 -27.45 -3.78 33.09
CA TYR A 202 -28.15 -4.70 33.99
C TYR A 202 -27.81 -4.41 35.46
N GLY A 203 -28.34 -3.29 35.94
CA GLY A 203 -28.71 -3.18 37.36
C GLY A 203 -29.89 -4.11 37.58
N ILE A 204 -29.65 -5.34 38.01
CA ILE A 204 -30.71 -6.17 38.58
C ILE A 204 -31.02 -5.54 39.93
N SER A 205 -32.17 -4.87 39.98
CA SER A 205 -32.81 -4.45 41.23
C SER A 205 -33.07 -5.69 42.09
N SER A 206 -32.29 -5.84 43.15
CA SER A 206 -32.60 -6.77 44.25
C SER A 206 -33.55 -6.09 45.22
N ASP A 207 -34.84 -6.05 44.88
CA ASP A 207 -35.91 -5.73 45.85
C ASP A 207 -37.15 -6.49 45.43
N GLU A 208 -37.32 -7.68 46.04
CA GLU A 208 -38.60 -8.33 46.38
C GLU A 208 -38.32 -9.63 47.13
N ARG A 209 -38.09 -9.47 48.44
CA ARG A 209 -38.41 -10.52 49.40
C ARG A 209 -38.81 -9.87 50.71
N LYS A 210 -40.07 -9.70 50.87
CA LYS A 210 -40.79 -9.82 52.15
C LYS A 210 -42.10 -10.52 51.87
#